data_a946f603c9687ab61252a6a434ab3960
#
_entry.id   a946f603c9687ab61252a6a434ab3960
#
_cell.length_a   1.000
_cell.length_b   1.000
_cell.length_c   1.000
_cell.angle_alpha   90.00
_cell.angle_beta   90.00
_cell.angle_gamma   90.00
#
_symmetry.space_group_name_H-M   'P 1'
#
loop_
_entity.id
_entity.type
_entity.pdbx_description
1 polymer ?
#
loop_
_entity_poly.entity_id
_entity_poly.type
_entity_poly.pdbx_seq_one_letter_code
_entity_poly.pdbx_strand_id
1 'polypeptide(L)'
;MVSVSKTGGSKQPASGAQLEKPTQNELLVAQVWLDESLFARIRYWTRHILGVDRAIGFTVLARIWASGAGLVTVALIARFLSPAEQGYYYTFGSLVALQIVFELGFSFVILQLASHERARLSISRDYDITGDSIAHARLASVLQKSVRWYSIGAVIVATTLIPSGFYFFSTHQHAETVSWHLPWYCDAAMAAFNFQLDPMLSFLEGCGYVSQVARLRFMQSVVGSLLAWAALASGHGLFAPSMMLFGMASCSLLWLYRKRKLVFGLLRHNPGNNRIRWAEEVWPFQWRIAVSWISGYFLFSLFNPVLFAYRGAIEAGQMGMSLSLVNAIQSIAISWVSTKSAPFGVLIAGKKYRELDLTFSRALWQSLVVAVAGALTAWLACIYLNWQHFRFAQRLLPPSSLGILMIYMIVNIIIFAQAYYLRAHKQEVLFLNSLVGAVAVAMSTIILGRRYGAAGIVLSCCFLNFGGLAWATYKFRKYRSLWHAP
;
A
#
# COMPACT_ATOMS: atom_id res chain seq x y z
N MET A 1 45.11 -77.56 -35.99
CA MET A 1 46.10 -77.52 -34.89
C MET A 1 45.70 -76.39 -34.03
N VAL A 2 45.15 -76.65 -32.91
CA VAL A 2 45.64 -76.46 -31.55
C VAL A 2 45.35 -75.05 -31.07
N SER A 3 44.77 -74.67 -29.95
CA SER A 3 44.47 -75.44 -28.71
C SER A 3 43.44 -74.64 -27.91
N VAL A 4 42.63 -75.35 -27.21
CA VAL A 4 41.67 -74.84 -26.21
C VAL A 4 42.42 -74.43 -24.96
N SER A 5 42.06 -73.21 -24.38
CA SER A 5 42.38 -72.91 -23.00
C SER A 5 41.16 -72.36 -22.30
N LYS A 6 40.60 -73.14 -21.40
CA LYS A 6 39.62 -72.78 -20.40
C LYS A 6 40.29 -71.93 -19.33
N THR A 7 39.74 -70.76 -19.03
CA THR A 7 39.95 -70.17 -17.71
C THR A 7 38.60 -69.69 -17.19
N GLY A 8 38.17 -70.27 -16.08
CA GLY A 8 36.98 -69.94 -15.35
C GLY A 8 37.23 -68.59 -14.60
N GLY A 9 36.34 -67.70 -14.80
CA GLY A 9 36.28 -66.41 -14.02
C GLY A 9 35.08 -66.45 -13.09
N SER A 10 35.36 -66.66 -11.84
CA SER A 10 34.42 -66.54 -10.74
C SER A 10 33.79 -65.12 -10.69
N LYS A 11 32.50 -65.01 -10.83
CA LYS A 11 31.74 -63.80 -10.53
C LYS A 11 31.79 -63.53 -9.03
N GLN A 12 32.55 -62.57 -8.62
CA GLN A 12 32.39 -61.90 -7.28
C GLN A 12 31.08 -61.11 -7.27
N PRO A 13 30.30 -61.15 -6.14
CA PRO A 13 29.13 -60.34 -6.00
C PRO A 13 29.55 -58.85 -5.77
N ALA A 14 28.90 -57.92 -6.45
CA ALA A 14 29.06 -56.51 -6.29
C ALA A 14 28.74 -56.08 -4.85
N SER A 15 29.81 -55.79 -4.12
CA SER A 15 29.77 -55.23 -2.76
C SER A 15 29.54 -53.73 -2.83
N GLY A 16 28.62 -53.25 -2.03
CA GLY A 16 28.62 -51.90 -1.53
C GLY A 16 27.83 -50.86 -2.33
N ALA A 17 26.50 -50.93 -2.24
CA ALA A 17 25.74 -49.71 -2.33
C ALA A 17 26.18 -48.83 -1.13
N GLN A 18 27.06 -47.85 -1.39
CA GLN A 18 27.32 -46.81 -0.43
C GLN A 18 26.00 -46.03 -0.24
N LEU A 19 25.37 -46.20 0.92
CA LEU A 19 24.30 -45.32 1.39
C LEU A 19 24.87 -43.92 1.39
N GLU A 20 24.50 -43.11 0.38
CA GLU A 20 24.76 -41.69 0.38
C GLU A 20 24.25 -41.12 1.71
N LYS A 21 25.14 -40.46 2.46
CA LYS A 21 24.73 -39.76 3.68
C LYS A 21 23.69 -38.74 3.27
N PRO A 22 22.53 -38.73 3.95
CA PRO A 22 21.45 -37.81 3.62
C PRO A 22 22.00 -36.37 3.68
N THR A 23 21.67 -35.59 2.68
CA THR A 23 22.10 -34.21 2.59
C THR A 23 21.56 -33.43 3.81
N GLN A 24 22.27 -32.37 4.20
CA GLN A 24 21.88 -31.53 5.33
C GLN A 24 20.42 -31.02 5.21
N ASN A 25 19.90 -30.87 3.99
CA ASN A 25 18.51 -30.58 3.70
C ASN A 25 17.55 -31.74 4.00
N GLU A 26 17.94 -32.97 3.69
CA GLU A 26 17.11 -34.17 3.97
C GLU A 26 17.01 -34.43 5.48
N LEU A 27 18.10 -34.20 6.22
CA LEU A 27 18.11 -34.29 7.68
C LEU A 27 17.22 -33.21 8.33
N LEU A 28 17.23 -31.97 7.80
CA LEU A 28 16.35 -30.90 8.22
C LEU A 28 14.87 -31.20 7.93
N VAL A 29 14.57 -31.77 6.76
CA VAL A 29 13.22 -32.24 6.40
C VAL A 29 12.76 -33.33 7.35
N ALA A 30 13.60 -34.32 7.62
CA ALA A 30 13.28 -35.42 8.55
C ALA A 30 13.04 -34.91 9.99
N GLN A 31 13.83 -33.94 10.48
CA GLN A 31 13.62 -33.33 11.79
C GLN A 31 12.29 -32.54 11.89
N VAL A 32 11.88 -31.87 10.82
CA VAL A 32 10.60 -31.12 10.76
C VAL A 32 9.39 -32.09 10.76
N TRP A 33 9.54 -33.28 10.20
CA TRP A 33 8.48 -34.30 10.19
C TRP A 33 8.34 -35.02 11.55
N LEU A 34 9.40 -35.04 12.37
CA LEU A 34 9.41 -35.59 13.70
C LEU A 34 8.90 -34.62 14.78
N ASP A 35 8.89 -33.30 14.49
CA ASP A 35 8.34 -32.29 15.41
C ASP A 35 6.81 -32.24 15.22
N GLU A 36 6.07 -32.75 16.21
CA GLU A 36 4.61 -32.89 16.16
C GLU A 36 3.85 -31.57 16.09
N SER A 37 4.50 -30.39 16.20
CA SER A 37 3.84 -29.09 16.13
C SER A 37 3.51 -28.69 14.69
N LEU A 38 2.22 -28.52 14.42
CA LEU A 38 1.70 -27.97 13.16
C LEU A 38 2.38 -26.65 12.78
N PHE A 39 2.77 -25.86 13.79
CA PHE A 39 3.47 -24.59 13.64
C PHE A 39 4.91 -24.74 13.14
N ALA A 40 5.63 -25.80 13.48
CA ALA A 40 6.98 -26.06 12.98
C ALA A 40 6.94 -26.43 11.51
N ARG A 41 5.98 -27.26 11.09
CA ARG A 41 5.74 -27.64 9.68
C ARG A 41 5.37 -26.42 8.84
N ILE A 42 4.41 -25.61 9.28
CA ILE A 42 4.01 -24.38 8.58
C ILE A 42 5.20 -23.42 8.45
N ARG A 43 6.02 -23.27 9.50
CA ARG A 43 7.22 -22.41 9.50
C ARG A 43 8.28 -22.90 8.53
N TYR A 44 8.51 -24.21 8.43
CA TYR A 44 9.44 -24.82 7.48
C TYR A 44 8.97 -24.59 6.04
N TRP A 45 7.70 -24.92 5.73
CA TRP A 45 7.10 -24.75 4.41
C TRP A 45 7.09 -23.30 3.95
N THR A 46 6.75 -22.36 4.83
CA THR A 46 6.73 -20.92 4.50
C THR A 46 8.12 -20.36 4.24
N ARG A 47 9.14 -20.82 4.97
CA ARG A 47 10.52 -20.34 4.78
C ARG A 47 11.22 -20.96 3.57
N HIS A 48 11.17 -22.26 3.40
CA HIS A 48 12.00 -22.98 2.42
C HIS A 48 11.34 -23.19 1.06
N ILE A 49 10.00 -23.30 1.02
CA ILE A 49 9.28 -23.57 -0.23
C ILE A 49 8.66 -22.31 -0.81
N LEU A 50 8.11 -21.43 0.02
CA LEU A 50 7.48 -20.19 -0.43
C LEU A 50 8.42 -18.96 -0.41
N GLY A 51 9.64 -19.08 0.13
CA GLY A 51 10.57 -17.95 0.27
C GLY A 51 10.00 -16.79 1.09
N VAL A 52 9.03 -17.06 1.98
CA VAL A 52 8.35 -16.03 2.78
C VAL A 52 9.24 -15.66 3.96
N ASP A 53 9.97 -14.58 3.82
CA ASP A 53 10.65 -13.95 4.94
C ASP A 53 9.65 -13.32 5.94
N ARG A 54 10.07 -13.14 7.20
CA ARG A 54 9.24 -12.55 8.26
C ARG A 54 8.62 -11.20 7.86
N ALA A 55 9.34 -10.39 7.07
CA ALA A 55 8.85 -9.12 6.56
C ALA A 55 7.66 -9.31 5.62
N ILE A 56 7.76 -10.26 4.68
CA ILE A 56 6.67 -10.61 3.76
C ILE A 56 5.46 -11.12 4.54
N GLY A 57 5.68 -12.01 5.52
CA GLY A 57 4.61 -12.55 6.37
C GLY A 57 3.80 -11.45 7.07
N PHE A 58 4.47 -10.51 7.74
CA PHE A 58 3.78 -9.37 8.39
C PHE A 58 3.12 -8.43 7.40
N THR A 59 3.69 -8.21 6.23
CA THR A 59 3.07 -7.38 5.18
C THR A 59 1.78 -8.00 4.66
N VAL A 60 1.78 -9.32 4.44
CA VAL A 60 0.58 -10.06 4.01
C VAL A 60 -0.49 -10.03 5.11
N LEU A 61 -0.10 -10.29 6.38
CA LEU A 61 -1.02 -10.20 7.51
C LEU A 61 -1.63 -8.81 7.66
N ALA A 62 -0.82 -7.75 7.49
CA ALA A 62 -1.30 -6.38 7.52
C ALA A 62 -2.35 -6.10 6.42
N ARG A 63 -2.15 -6.63 5.22
CA ARG A 63 -3.11 -6.48 4.11
C ARG A 63 -4.40 -7.25 4.36
N ILE A 64 -4.32 -8.50 4.83
CA ILE A 64 -5.50 -9.30 5.19
C ILE A 64 -6.29 -8.60 6.28
N TRP A 65 -5.60 -8.15 7.33
CA TRP A 65 -6.24 -7.40 8.42
C TRP A 65 -6.90 -6.13 7.91
N ALA A 66 -6.18 -5.29 7.15
CA ALA A 66 -6.71 -4.03 6.63
C ALA A 66 -7.96 -4.22 5.77
N SER A 67 -7.99 -5.27 4.93
CA SER A 67 -9.17 -5.59 4.10
C SER A 67 -10.35 -6.04 4.97
N GLY A 68 -10.14 -6.93 5.94
CA GLY A 68 -11.18 -7.37 6.87
C GLY A 68 -11.65 -6.24 7.78
N ALA A 69 -10.71 -5.47 8.35
CA ALA A 69 -11.00 -4.32 9.20
C ALA A 69 -11.77 -3.23 8.44
N GLY A 70 -11.46 -3.02 7.16
CA GLY A 70 -12.21 -2.09 6.32
C GLY A 70 -13.69 -2.45 6.21
N LEU A 71 -14.02 -3.73 6.00
CA LEU A 71 -15.42 -4.18 5.93
C LEU A 71 -16.13 -4.03 7.27
N VAL A 72 -15.47 -4.38 8.39
CA VAL A 72 -16.01 -4.16 9.73
C VAL A 72 -16.25 -2.68 9.99
N THR A 73 -15.31 -1.81 9.62
CA THR A 73 -15.46 -0.35 9.76
C THR A 73 -16.65 0.18 8.98
N VAL A 74 -16.86 -0.26 7.74
CA VAL A 74 -18.04 0.10 6.92
C VAL A 74 -19.33 -0.29 7.62
N ALA A 75 -19.41 -1.51 8.19
CA ALA A 75 -20.58 -1.96 8.94
C ALA A 75 -20.83 -1.12 10.21
N LEU A 76 -19.77 -0.80 10.95
CA LEU A 76 -19.88 0.03 12.17
C LEU A 76 -20.26 1.48 11.85
N ILE A 77 -19.71 2.08 10.81
CA ILE A 77 -20.09 3.41 10.32
C ILE A 77 -21.58 3.43 10.00
N ALA A 78 -22.07 2.45 9.22
CA ALA A 78 -23.47 2.38 8.85
C ALA A 78 -24.41 2.20 10.06
N ARG A 79 -23.92 1.55 11.12
CA ARG A 79 -24.71 1.31 12.35
C ARG A 79 -24.72 2.51 13.31
N PHE A 80 -23.59 3.18 13.49
CA PHE A 80 -23.39 4.15 14.58
C PHE A 80 -23.38 5.61 14.13
N LEU A 81 -23.09 5.90 12.86
CA LEU A 81 -23.12 7.27 12.34
C LEU A 81 -24.45 7.58 11.64
N SER A 82 -24.89 8.82 11.71
CA SER A 82 -25.94 9.37 10.85
C SER A 82 -25.47 9.44 9.39
N PRO A 83 -26.37 9.56 8.39
CA PRO A 83 -25.96 9.75 6.98
C PRO A 83 -25.08 10.98 6.78
N ALA A 84 -25.34 12.08 7.50
CA ALA A 84 -24.55 13.28 7.43
C ALA A 84 -23.18 13.10 8.06
N GLU A 85 -23.10 12.56 9.28
CA GLU A 85 -21.81 12.24 9.93
C GLU A 85 -20.93 11.32 9.10
N GLN A 86 -21.51 10.35 8.39
CA GLN A 86 -20.81 9.52 7.43
C GLN A 86 -20.13 10.35 6.35
N GLY A 87 -20.78 11.39 5.85
CA GLY A 87 -20.23 12.33 4.88
C GLY A 87 -19.03 13.09 5.42
N TYR A 88 -19.14 13.61 6.64
CA TYR A 88 -18.02 14.24 7.32
C TYR A 88 -16.86 13.28 7.52
N TYR A 89 -17.12 12.06 7.99
CA TYR A 89 -16.12 11.03 8.21
C TYR A 89 -15.25 10.77 6.96
N TYR A 90 -15.88 10.52 5.82
CA TYR A 90 -15.14 10.25 4.58
C TYR A 90 -14.49 11.50 3.98
N THR A 91 -15.11 12.66 4.17
CA THR A 91 -14.53 13.92 3.69
C THR A 91 -13.32 14.33 4.54
N PHE A 92 -13.31 14.07 5.86
CA PHE A 92 -12.12 14.25 6.71
C PHE A 92 -10.94 13.47 6.15
N GLY A 93 -11.11 12.17 5.90
CA GLY A 93 -10.07 11.32 5.32
C GLY A 93 -9.58 11.82 3.95
N SER A 94 -10.48 12.33 3.12
CA SER A 94 -10.12 12.88 1.80
C SER A 94 -9.35 14.19 1.89
N LEU A 95 -9.68 15.07 2.83
CA LEU A 95 -8.94 16.31 3.07
C LEU A 95 -7.57 16.04 3.72
N VAL A 96 -7.51 15.14 4.69
CA VAL A 96 -6.23 14.71 5.29
C VAL A 96 -5.31 14.08 4.24
N ALA A 97 -5.84 13.37 3.27
CA ALA A 97 -5.05 12.80 2.17
C ALA A 97 -4.29 13.86 1.34
N LEU A 98 -4.67 15.16 1.40
CA LEU A 98 -3.90 16.26 0.79
C LEU A 98 -2.47 16.38 1.34
N GLN A 99 -2.17 15.82 2.51
CA GLN A 99 -0.79 15.78 3.03
C GLN A 99 0.21 15.14 2.05
N ILE A 100 -0.26 14.31 1.11
CA ILE A 100 0.57 13.70 0.05
C ILE A 100 1.29 14.76 -0.80
N VAL A 101 0.70 15.95 -0.95
CA VAL A 101 1.30 17.09 -1.67
C VAL A 101 2.55 17.60 -0.94
N PHE A 102 2.62 17.44 0.38
CA PHE A 102 3.77 17.85 1.19
C PHE A 102 4.78 16.70 1.38
N GLU A 103 4.32 15.45 1.26
CA GLU A 103 5.18 14.26 1.35
C GLU A 103 6.06 14.10 0.10
N LEU A 104 5.54 14.41 -1.08
CA LEU A 104 6.26 14.34 -2.37
C LEU A 104 6.92 12.96 -2.64
N GLY A 105 6.39 11.88 -2.05
CA GLY A 105 6.97 10.54 -2.13
C GLY A 105 8.35 10.41 -1.46
N PHE A 106 8.65 11.32 -0.54
CA PHE A 106 9.97 11.43 0.07
C PHE A 106 10.32 10.24 0.97
N SER A 107 9.35 9.62 1.62
CA SER A 107 9.54 8.39 2.40
C SER A 107 10.23 7.28 1.59
N PHE A 108 9.87 7.11 0.32
CA PHE A 108 10.51 6.15 -0.57
C PHE A 108 11.97 6.51 -0.87
N VAL A 109 12.26 7.79 -1.07
CA VAL A 109 13.63 8.29 -1.32
C VAL A 109 14.51 8.11 -0.09
N ILE A 110 13.98 8.43 1.11
CA ILE A 110 14.68 8.22 2.38
C ILE A 110 15.08 6.75 2.56
N LEU A 111 14.13 5.83 2.31
CA LEU A 111 14.38 4.40 2.40
C LEU A 111 15.54 3.98 1.49
N GLN A 112 15.55 4.43 0.23
CA GLN A 112 16.61 4.09 -0.73
C GLN A 112 17.97 4.67 -0.33
N LEU A 113 18.03 5.95 0.04
CA LEU A 113 19.26 6.59 0.46
C LEU A 113 19.82 5.93 1.72
N ALA A 114 18.97 5.68 2.72
CA ALA A 114 19.41 5.01 3.95
C ALA A 114 19.93 3.60 3.68
N SER A 115 19.27 2.84 2.79
CA SER A 115 19.72 1.48 2.43
C SER A 115 21.07 1.48 1.70
N HIS A 116 21.31 2.46 0.83
CA HIS A 116 22.54 2.59 0.10
C HIS A 116 23.74 2.90 1.03
N GLU A 117 23.60 3.88 1.92
CA GLU A 117 24.66 4.22 2.88
C GLU A 117 24.86 3.10 3.92
N ARG A 118 23.77 2.45 4.35
CA ARG A 118 23.82 1.31 5.28
C ARG A 118 24.63 0.12 4.74
N ALA A 119 24.70 -0.08 3.44
CA ALA A 119 25.44 -1.19 2.83
C ALA A 119 26.93 -1.22 3.19
N ARG A 120 27.51 -0.05 3.54
CA ARG A 120 28.92 0.11 3.94
C ARG A 120 29.12 0.16 5.46
N LEU A 121 28.07 -0.03 6.23
CA LEU A 121 28.07 0.12 7.69
C LEU A 121 27.61 -1.18 8.37
N SER A 122 28.06 -1.40 9.59
CA SER A 122 27.57 -2.42 10.49
C SER A 122 26.93 -1.76 11.71
N ILE A 123 25.71 -2.16 12.08
CA ILE A 123 25.02 -1.68 13.28
C ILE A 123 24.96 -2.84 14.26
N SER A 124 25.58 -2.67 15.43
CA SER A 124 25.60 -3.67 16.49
C SER A 124 24.22 -3.80 17.18
N ARG A 125 24.08 -4.79 18.07
CA ARG A 125 22.87 -4.95 18.90
C ARG A 125 22.68 -3.77 19.86
N ASP A 126 23.78 -3.14 20.28
CA ASP A 126 23.79 -1.98 21.18
C ASP A 126 23.62 -0.65 20.46
N TYR A 127 23.40 -0.72 19.13
CA TYR A 127 23.23 0.41 18.22
C TYR A 127 24.51 1.21 17.90
N ASP A 128 25.69 0.64 18.16
CA ASP A 128 26.94 1.23 17.71
C ASP A 128 27.10 1.01 16.21
N ILE A 129 27.50 2.08 15.51
CA ILE A 129 27.69 2.08 14.07
C ILE A 129 29.20 2.01 13.80
N THR A 130 29.63 0.96 13.09
CA THR A 130 31.01 0.75 12.65
C THR A 130 31.08 0.62 11.13
N GLY A 131 32.21 0.98 10.52
CA GLY A 131 32.42 0.90 9.07
C GLY A 131 32.96 2.21 8.50
N ASP A 132 32.58 2.52 7.26
CA ASP A 132 33.02 3.70 6.54
C ASP A 132 32.52 4.99 7.21
N SER A 133 33.45 5.87 7.62
CA SER A 133 33.11 7.14 8.27
C SER A 133 32.35 8.10 7.37
N ILE A 134 32.58 8.06 6.04
CA ILE A 134 31.88 8.87 5.06
C ILE A 134 30.43 8.40 4.97
N ALA A 135 30.20 7.08 4.86
CA ALA A 135 28.86 6.51 4.83
C ALA A 135 28.09 6.78 6.13
N HIS A 136 28.77 6.76 7.30
CA HIS A 136 28.16 7.11 8.59
C HIS A 136 27.71 8.59 8.61
N ALA A 137 28.58 9.51 8.18
CA ALA A 137 28.24 10.94 8.10
C ALA A 137 27.09 11.19 7.12
N ARG A 138 27.08 10.52 5.97
CA ARG A 138 26.01 10.61 4.98
C ARG A 138 24.69 10.03 5.52
N LEU A 139 24.72 8.87 6.18
CA LEU A 139 23.54 8.29 6.82
C LEU A 139 22.95 9.23 7.87
N ALA A 140 23.77 9.84 8.72
CA ALA A 140 23.33 10.85 9.68
C ALA A 140 22.72 12.08 8.98
N SER A 141 23.33 12.56 7.89
CA SER A 141 22.80 13.66 7.07
C SER A 141 21.44 13.35 6.47
N VAL A 142 21.20 12.09 6.00
CA VAL A 142 19.86 11.67 5.52
C VAL A 142 18.82 11.85 6.62
N LEU A 143 19.08 11.29 7.82
CA LEU A 143 18.12 11.38 8.93
C LEU A 143 17.86 12.81 9.36
N GLN A 144 18.93 13.62 9.55
CA GLN A 144 18.79 15.02 9.99
C GLN A 144 18.00 15.87 9.00
N LYS A 145 18.28 15.74 7.70
CA LYS A 145 17.54 16.47 6.66
C LYS A 145 16.10 16.00 6.56
N SER A 146 15.87 14.69 6.67
CA SER A 146 14.51 14.12 6.66
C SER A 146 13.68 14.61 7.83
N VAL A 147 14.20 14.53 9.05
CA VAL A 147 13.52 15.03 10.25
C VAL A 147 13.22 16.52 10.12
N ARG A 148 14.20 17.34 9.67
CA ARG A 148 13.99 18.77 9.47
C ARG A 148 12.91 19.07 8.43
N TRP A 149 12.94 18.38 7.27
CA TRP A 149 11.94 18.56 6.21
C TRP A 149 10.53 18.23 6.70
N TYR A 150 10.37 17.07 7.34
CA TYR A 150 9.07 16.66 7.83
C TYR A 150 8.59 17.46 9.04
N SER A 151 9.50 17.98 9.88
CA SER A 151 9.10 18.93 10.94
C SER A 151 8.52 20.21 10.36
N ILE A 152 9.18 20.78 9.35
CA ILE A 152 8.65 21.95 8.63
C ILE A 152 7.34 21.57 7.93
N GLY A 153 7.33 20.44 7.23
CA GLY A 153 6.14 19.93 6.54
C GLY A 153 4.97 19.69 7.50
N ALA A 154 5.20 19.09 8.66
CA ALA A 154 4.15 18.87 9.66
C ALA A 154 3.52 20.18 10.17
N VAL A 155 4.34 21.21 10.40
CA VAL A 155 3.85 22.55 10.76
C VAL A 155 3.02 23.13 9.61
N ILE A 156 3.50 23.04 8.38
CA ILE A 156 2.76 23.51 7.19
C ILE A 156 1.45 22.74 7.04
N VAL A 157 1.48 21.40 7.15
CA VAL A 157 0.28 20.56 7.09
C VAL A 157 -0.72 20.97 8.17
N ALA A 158 -0.29 21.14 9.43
CA ALA A 158 -1.19 21.57 10.50
C ALA A 158 -1.78 22.97 10.25
N THR A 159 -0.93 23.94 9.89
CA THR A 159 -1.34 25.35 9.67
C THR A 159 -2.16 25.55 8.40
N THR A 160 -2.12 24.61 7.45
CA THR A 160 -2.94 24.65 6.23
C THR A 160 -4.19 23.80 6.35
N LEU A 161 -4.11 22.55 6.83
CA LEU A 161 -5.27 21.66 6.92
C LEU A 161 -6.30 22.12 7.95
N ILE A 162 -5.85 22.56 9.14
CA ILE A 162 -6.78 22.99 10.19
C ILE A 162 -7.68 24.14 9.71
N PRO A 163 -7.14 25.29 9.24
CA PRO A 163 -7.99 26.39 8.80
C PRO A 163 -8.69 26.12 7.46
N SER A 164 -8.08 25.41 6.52
CA SER A 164 -8.73 25.11 5.25
C SER A 164 -9.93 24.19 5.41
N GLY A 165 -9.84 23.16 6.26
CA GLY A 165 -10.98 22.30 6.57
C GLY A 165 -12.04 23.04 7.40
N PHE A 166 -11.63 23.91 8.36
CA PHE A 166 -12.58 24.78 9.07
C PHE A 166 -13.36 25.68 8.09
N TYR A 167 -12.66 26.37 7.19
CA TYR A 167 -13.29 27.20 6.15
C TYR A 167 -14.19 26.36 5.24
N PHE A 168 -13.70 25.18 4.80
CA PHE A 168 -14.45 24.30 3.91
C PHE A 168 -15.76 23.82 4.55
N PHE A 169 -15.75 23.30 5.78
CA PHE A 169 -16.94 22.78 6.42
C PHE A 169 -17.89 23.89 6.87
N SER A 170 -17.38 25.05 7.32
CA SER A 170 -18.24 26.18 7.71
C SER A 170 -18.96 26.83 6.53
N THR A 171 -18.34 26.88 5.35
CA THR A 171 -18.95 27.46 4.14
C THR A 171 -19.93 26.52 3.43
N HIS A 172 -19.76 25.20 3.60
CA HIS A 172 -20.59 24.18 2.97
C HIS A 172 -21.45 23.42 3.99
N GLN A 173 -21.75 24.04 5.13
CA GLN A 173 -22.63 23.45 6.13
C GLN A 173 -24.06 23.39 5.60
N HIS A 174 -24.59 22.18 5.46
CA HIS A 174 -25.98 21.94 5.06
C HIS A 174 -26.86 21.82 6.32
N ALA A 175 -28.16 21.84 6.17
CA ALA A 175 -29.17 21.99 7.22
C ALA A 175 -29.10 21.06 8.45
N GLU A 176 -28.28 19.99 8.42
CA GLU A 176 -28.08 19.10 9.56
C GLU A 176 -26.96 19.62 10.47
N THR A 177 -27.28 19.79 11.76
CA THR A 177 -26.32 20.22 12.79
C THR A 177 -25.44 19.05 13.22
N VAL A 178 -24.27 18.92 12.60
CA VAL A 178 -23.23 17.94 12.99
C VAL A 178 -22.16 18.65 13.78
N SER A 179 -21.76 18.12 14.94
CA SER A 179 -20.66 18.66 15.76
C SER A 179 -19.30 18.21 15.22
N TRP A 180 -18.86 18.81 14.10
CA TRP A 180 -17.66 18.42 13.36
C TRP A 180 -16.37 19.13 13.80
N HIS A 181 -16.44 20.28 14.48
CA HIS A 181 -15.29 21.16 14.77
C HIS A 181 -14.16 20.44 15.52
N LEU A 182 -14.45 19.91 16.71
CA LEU A 182 -13.44 19.26 17.53
C LEU A 182 -12.92 17.95 16.91
N PRO A 183 -13.76 17.06 16.35
CA PRO A 183 -13.28 15.91 15.57
C PRO A 183 -12.33 16.27 14.44
N TRP A 184 -12.63 17.34 13.67
CA TRP A 184 -11.76 17.80 12.60
C TRP A 184 -10.40 18.27 13.11
N TYR A 185 -10.38 19.10 14.17
CA TYR A 185 -9.12 19.57 14.74
C TYR A 185 -8.26 18.42 15.25
N CYS A 186 -8.85 17.45 15.92
CA CYS A 186 -8.16 16.26 16.37
C CYS A 186 -7.60 15.45 15.20
N ASP A 187 -8.37 15.25 14.13
CA ASP A 187 -7.96 14.46 12.97
C ASP A 187 -6.82 15.14 12.22
N ALA A 188 -6.92 16.45 11.92
CA ALA A 188 -5.86 17.22 11.25
C ALA A 188 -4.57 17.28 12.08
N ALA A 189 -4.69 17.47 13.41
CA ALA A 189 -3.54 17.47 14.31
C ALA A 189 -2.84 16.11 14.37
N MET A 190 -3.61 15.01 14.47
CA MET A 190 -3.06 13.65 14.47
C MET A 190 -2.47 13.29 13.12
N ALA A 191 -3.03 13.75 12.01
CA ALA A 191 -2.46 13.58 10.68
C ALA A 191 -1.09 14.26 10.56
N ALA A 192 -0.97 15.53 10.97
CA ALA A 192 0.30 16.25 10.99
C ALA A 192 1.34 15.58 11.91
N PHE A 193 0.90 15.05 13.04
CA PHE A 193 1.77 14.31 13.95
C PHE A 193 2.27 12.98 13.36
N ASN A 194 1.41 12.19 12.72
CA ASN A 194 1.83 10.98 12.02
C ASN A 194 2.76 11.29 10.86
N PHE A 195 2.48 12.36 10.11
CA PHE A 195 3.36 12.84 9.04
C PHE A 195 4.80 13.06 9.52
N GLN A 196 4.99 13.58 10.74
CA GLN A 196 6.32 13.73 11.35
C GLN A 196 7.02 12.40 11.66
N LEU A 197 6.26 11.33 11.95
CA LEU A 197 6.82 10.03 12.36
C LEU A 197 7.20 9.15 11.15
N ASP A 198 6.51 9.27 10.04
CA ASP A 198 6.68 8.40 8.86
C ASP A 198 8.10 8.33 8.30
N PRO A 199 8.87 9.44 8.18
CA PRO A 199 10.22 9.40 7.64
C PRO A 199 11.19 8.60 8.53
N MET A 200 10.97 8.61 9.85
CA MET A 200 11.78 7.83 10.78
C MET A 200 11.59 6.33 10.57
N LEU A 201 10.35 5.90 10.27
CA LEU A 201 10.04 4.50 9.96
C LEU A 201 10.69 4.09 8.64
N SER A 202 10.55 4.91 7.59
CA SER A 202 11.16 4.67 6.27
C SER A 202 12.69 4.66 6.34
N PHE A 203 13.30 5.54 7.14
CA PHE A 203 14.74 5.56 7.39
C PHE A 203 15.21 4.26 8.07
N LEU A 204 14.53 3.84 9.14
CA LEU A 204 14.88 2.61 9.86
C LEU A 204 14.65 1.37 9.01
N GLU A 205 13.62 1.36 8.16
CA GLU A 205 13.40 0.32 7.15
C GLU A 205 14.60 0.23 6.20
N GLY A 206 15.11 1.36 5.68
CA GLY A 206 16.34 1.45 4.90
C GLY A 206 17.60 1.01 5.66
N CYS A 207 17.66 1.22 6.98
CA CYS A 207 18.73 0.73 7.84
C CYS A 207 18.69 -0.80 8.07
N GLY A 208 17.77 -1.54 7.44
CA GLY A 208 17.69 -3.00 7.51
C GLY A 208 16.68 -3.53 8.54
N TYR A 209 15.92 -2.67 9.24
CA TYR A 209 14.87 -3.10 10.17
C TYR A 209 13.55 -3.47 9.48
N VAL A 210 13.60 -3.96 8.24
CA VAL A 210 12.45 -4.22 7.35
C VAL A 210 11.37 -5.07 8.02
N SER A 211 11.76 -6.21 8.63
CA SER A 211 10.80 -7.11 9.30
C SER A 211 10.18 -6.50 10.55
N GLN A 212 10.93 -5.65 11.27
CA GLN A 212 10.43 -4.96 12.46
C GLN A 212 9.45 -3.84 12.08
N VAL A 213 9.74 -3.08 11.01
CA VAL A 213 8.84 -2.05 10.48
C VAL A 213 7.58 -2.69 9.91
N ALA A 214 7.68 -3.82 9.19
CA ALA A 214 6.51 -4.55 8.71
C ALA A 214 5.61 -5.02 9.86
N ARG A 215 6.21 -5.56 10.94
CA ARG A 215 5.47 -5.91 12.15
C ARG A 215 4.83 -4.69 12.81
N LEU A 216 5.55 -3.57 12.88
CA LEU A 216 5.01 -2.33 13.44
C LEU A 216 3.80 -1.84 12.64
N ARG A 217 3.88 -1.81 11.30
CA ARG A 217 2.76 -1.43 10.43
C ARG A 217 1.54 -2.33 10.61
N PHE A 218 1.75 -3.63 10.82
CA PHE A 218 0.68 -4.54 11.19
C PHE A 218 0.04 -4.15 12.53
N MET A 219 0.86 -3.91 13.57
CA MET A 219 0.36 -3.48 14.88
C MET A 219 -0.37 -2.14 14.82
N GLN A 220 0.14 -1.17 14.06
CA GLN A 220 -0.52 0.11 13.79
C GLN A 220 -1.92 -0.09 13.19
N SER A 221 -2.04 -0.98 12.21
CA SER A 221 -3.33 -1.29 11.57
C SER A 221 -4.31 -1.93 12.57
N VAL A 222 -3.85 -2.87 13.40
CA VAL A 222 -4.69 -3.52 14.42
C VAL A 222 -5.12 -2.54 15.50
N VAL A 223 -4.16 -1.86 16.14
CA VAL A 223 -4.46 -0.95 17.25
C VAL A 223 -5.28 0.24 16.78
N GLY A 224 -4.93 0.80 15.61
CA GLY A 224 -5.66 1.92 15.02
C GLY A 224 -7.11 1.55 14.72
N SER A 225 -7.37 0.39 14.09
CA SER A 225 -8.75 -0.04 13.81
C SER A 225 -9.54 -0.33 15.09
N LEU A 226 -8.94 -0.96 16.11
CA LEU A 226 -9.62 -1.22 17.39
C LEU A 226 -10.02 0.07 18.10
N LEU A 227 -9.14 1.09 18.13
CA LEU A 227 -9.46 2.40 18.73
C LEU A 227 -10.53 3.14 17.92
N ALA A 228 -10.49 3.08 16.59
CA ALA A 228 -11.53 3.64 15.75
C ALA A 228 -12.90 2.97 16.00
N TRP A 229 -12.93 1.64 16.13
CA TRP A 229 -14.16 0.90 16.45
C TRP A 229 -14.69 1.20 17.85
N ALA A 230 -13.80 1.38 18.82
CA ALA A 230 -14.19 1.81 20.16
C ALA A 230 -14.83 3.21 20.13
N ALA A 231 -14.26 4.14 19.37
CA ALA A 231 -14.84 5.48 19.19
C ALA A 231 -16.22 5.43 18.50
N LEU A 232 -16.37 4.60 17.45
CA LEU A 232 -17.67 4.39 16.80
C LEU A 232 -18.70 3.80 17.77
N ALA A 233 -18.33 2.77 18.52
CA ALA A 233 -19.24 2.09 19.45
C ALA A 233 -19.63 2.94 20.69
N SER A 234 -18.75 3.88 21.09
CA SER A 234 -19.02 4.76 22.26
C SER A 234 -19.87 5.98 21.93
N GLY A 235 -20.37 6.12 20.69
CA GLY A 235 -21.15 7.28 20.26
C GLY A 235 -20.33 8.51 19.85
N HIS A 236 -19.00 8.38 19.83
CA HIS A 236 -18.08 9.45 19.39
C HIS A 236 -17.53 9.18 17.97
N GLY A 237 -18.40 8.77 17.06
CA GLY A 237 -18.01 8.18 15.78
C GLY A 237 -17.18 9.08 14.87
N LEU A 238 -17.37 10.42 14.92
CA LEU A 238 -16.55 11.36 14.17
C LEU A 238 -15.09 11.45 14.64
N PHE A 239 -14.78 11.00 15.87
CA PHE A 239 -13.42 10.87 16.35
C PHE A 239 -12.71 9.60 15.87
N ALA A 240 -13.41 8.69 15.20
CA ALA A 240 -12.80 7.43 14.78
C ALA A 240 -11.58 7.59 13.86
N PRO A 241 -11.53 8.52 12.89
CA PRO A 241 -10.31 8.78 12.11
C PRO A 241 -9.14 9.22 12.99
N SER A 242 -9.36 10.20 13.88
CA SER A 242 -8.31 10.69 14.78
C SER A 242 -7.85 9.62 15.78
N MET A 243 -8.75 8.76 16.29
CA MET A 243 -8.40 7.65 17.16
C MET A 243 -7.58 6.57 16.44
N MET A 244 -7.88 6.32 15.17
CA MET A 244 -7.05 5.46 14.32
C MET A 244 -5.63 6.01 14.20
N LEU A 245 -5.49 7.28 13.86
CA LEU A 245 -4.20 7.96 13.73
C LEU A 245 -3.45 8.01 15.08
N PHE A 246 -4.16 8.24 16.19
CA PHE A 246 -3.59 8.19 17.54
C PHE A 246 -3.01 6.81 17.87
N GLY A 247 -3.73 5.72 17.53
CA GLY A 247 -3.24 4.36 17.72
C GLY A 247 -1.99 4.07 16.90
N MET A 248 -1.96 4.53 15.65
CA MET A 248 -0.79 4.41 14.77
C MET A 248 0.41 5.18 15.33
N ALA A 249 0.21 6.43 15.74
CA ALA A 249 1.24 7.26 16.34
C ALA A 249 1.80 6.65 17.64
N SER A 250 0.92 6.15 18.52
CA SER A 250 1.30 5.53 19.78
C SER A 250 2.20 4.30 19.56
N CYS A 251 1.85 3.42 18.61
CA CYS A 251 2.68 2.29 18.23
C CYS A 251 4.05 2.75 17.69
N SER A 252 4.09 3.79 16.84
CA SER A 252 5.32 4.35 16.28
C SER A 252 6.21 4.91 17.37
N LEU A 253 5.67 5.74 18.27
CA LEU A 253 6.41 6.36 19.36
C LEU A 253 7.00 5.31 20.32
N LEU A 254 6.21 4.31 20.70
CA LEU A 254 6.67 3.24 21.59
C LEU A 254 7.83 2.45 20.95
N TRP A 255 7.75 2.19 19.65
CA TRP A 255 8.80 1.50 18.95
C TRP A 255 10.05 2.38 18.73
N LEU A 256 9.89 3.65 18.35
CA LEU A 256 10.97 4.62 18.20
C LEU A 256 11.68 4.89 19.54
N TYR A 257 10.94 4.92 20.65
CA TYR A 257 11.52 5.02 21.98
C TYR A 257 12.50 3.88 22.28
N ARG A 258 12.20 2.67 21.84
CA ARG A 258 13.15 1.53 21.95
C ARG A 258 14.38 1.69 21.07
N LYS A 259 14.30 2.46 19.99
CA LYS A 259 15.39 2.76 19.05
C LYS A 259 16.07 4.13 19.30
N ARG A 260 15.72 4.80 20.42
CA ARG A 260 16.17 6.17 20.68
C ARG A 260 17.69 6.34 20.66
N LYS A 261 18.47 5.37 21.13
CA LYS A 261 19.94 5.44 21.11
C LYS A 261 20.46 5.61 19.68
N LEU A 262 20.00 4.81 18.75
CA LEU A 262 20.37 4.89 17.34
C LEU A 262 19.95 6.23 16.72
N VAL A 263 18.67 6.59 16.91
CA VAL A 263 18.11 7.82 16.31
C VAL A 263 18.80 9.06 16.84
N PHE A 264 18.94 9.20 18.16
CA PHE A 264 19.61 10.36 18.77
C PHE A 264 21.12 10.37 18.50
N GLY A 265 21.79 9.19 18.43
CA GLY A 265 23.19 9.08 18.03
C GLY A 265 23.42 9.68 16.64
N LEU A 266 22.60 9.31 15.66
CA LEU A 266 22.70 9.86 14.30
C LEU A 266 22.27 11.31 14.20
N LEU A 267 21.25 11.76 14.96
CA LEU A 267 20.82 13.16 14.96
C LEU A 267 21.88 14.11 15.54
N ARG A 268 22.67 13.64 16.51
CA ARG A 268 23.76 14.43 17.13
C ARG A 268 25.08 14.33 16.38
N HIS A 269 25.23 13.34 15.48
CA HIS A 269 26.46 13.17 14.72
C HIS A 269 26.67 14.34 13.76
N ASN A 270 27.88 14.95 13.78
CA ASN A 270 28.21 16.02 12.84
C ASN A 270 28.69 15.44 11.51
N PRO A 271 27.94 15.57 10.42
CA PRO A 271 28.32 15.01 9.13
C PRO A 271 29.47 15.79 8.41
N GLY A 272 29.92 16.94 8.94
CA GLY A 272 31.00 17.74 8.33
C GLY A 272 30.69 18.10 6.87
N ASN A 273 31.71 17.90 6.00
CA ASN A 273 31.59 18.15 4.55
C ASN A 273 30.89 17.02 3.78
N ASN A 274 30.68 15.86 4.40
CA ASN A 274 30.09 14.67 3.76
C ASN A 274 28.56 14.67 3.82
N ARG A 275 27.93 15.84 3.70
CA ARG A 275 26.48 16.00 3.67
C ARG A 275 25.91 15.66 2.31
N ILE A 276 24.78 14.98 2.27
CA ILE A 276 24.04 14.75 1.03
C ILE A 276 23.61 16.08 0.43
N ARG A 277 23.94 16.29 -0.86
CA ARG A 277 23.54 17.48 -1.62
C ARG A 277 22.17 17.24 -2.25
N TRP A 278 21.14 17.78 -1.59
CA TRP A 278 19.74 17.51 -1.96
C TRP A 278 19.42 17.86 -3.40
N ALA A 279 19.82 19.04 -3.86
CA ALA A 279 19.49 19.54 -5.20
C ALA A 279 20.15 18.69 -6.31
N GLU A 280 21.33 18.16 -6.06
CA GLU A 280 22.11 17.42 -7.04
C GLU A 280 21.83 15.91 -7.03
N GLU A 281 21.69 15.32 -5.82
CA GLU A 281 21.61 13.86 -5.66
C GLU A 281 20.17 13.35 -5.55
N VAL A 282 19.25 14.14 -5.03
CA VAL A 282 17.89 13.69 -4.66
C VAL A 282 16.81 14.28 -5.54
N TRP A 283 16.81 15.59 -5.72
CA TRP A 283 15.78 16.31 -6.45
C TRP A 283 15.53 15.82 -7.88
N PRO A 284 16.55 15.47 -8.70
CA PRO A 284 16.33 14.98 -10.07
C PRO A 284 15.49 13.69 -10.13
N PHE A 285 15.51 12.89 -9.07
CA PHE A 285 14.73 11.67 -8.97
C PHE A 285 13.38 11.90 -8.27
N GLN A 286 13.39 12.70 -7.20
CA GLN A 286 12.23 12.92 -6.33
C GLN A 286 11.06 13.59 -7.03
N TRP A 287 11.27 14.62 -7.85
CA TRP A 287 10.17 15.35 -8.47
C TRP A 287 9.27 14.49 -9.35
N ARG A 288 9.82 13.47 -10.02
CA ARG A 288 9.04 12.52 -10.84
C ARG A 288 8.14 11.65 -9.98
N ILE A 289 8.64 11.21 -8.83
CA ILE A 289 7.87 10.47 -7.83
C ILE A 289 6.78 11.37 -7.27
N ALA A 290 7.12 12.61 -6.91
CA ALA A 290 6.17 13.59 -6.38
C ALA A 290 4.97 13.81 -7.30
N VAL A 291 5.20 14.04 -8.59
CA VAL A 291 4.13 14.22 -9.58
C VAL A 291 3.25 12.97 -9.68
N SER A 292 3.84 11.79 -9.67
CA SER A 292 3.08 10.52 -9.70
C SER A 292 2.19 10.34 -8.46
N TRP A 293 2.69 10.70 -7.28
CA TRP A 293 1.94 10.58 -6.02
C TRP A 293 0.83 11.62 -5.91
N ILE A 294 1.11 12.88 -6.28
CA ILE A 294 0.09 13.94 -6.34
C ILE A 294 -1.02 13.58 -7.32
N SER A 295 -0.67 13.00 -8.48
CA SER A 295 -1.67 12.49 -9.43
C SER A 295 -2.61 11.48 -8.82
N GLY A 296 -2.12 10.63 -7.90
CA GLY A 296 -2.94 9.66 -7.17
C GLY A 296 -4.04 10.32 -6.32
N TYR A 297 -3.77 11.45 -5.67
CA TYR A 297 -4.79 12.19 -4.93
C TYR A 297 -5.97 12.58 -5.81
N PHE A 298 -5.70 13.17 -6.96
CA PHE A 298 -6.74 13.63 -7.88
C PHE A 298 -7.53 12.49 -8.52
N LEU A 299 -6.93 11.31 -8.64
CA LEU A 299 -7.60 10.13 -9.15
C LEU A 299 -8.56 9.47 -8.13
N PHE A 300 -8.29 9.56 -6.82
CA PHE A 300 -8.97 8.73 -5.84
C PHE A 300 -9.59 9.46 -4.64
N SER A 301 -9.06 10.64 -4.27
CA SER A 301 -9.46 11.31 -3.03
C SER A 301 -10.31 12.58 -3.25
N LEU A 302 -10.36 13.11 -4.47
CA LEU A 302 -11.06 14.37 -4.78
C LEU A 302 -12.59 14.24 -4.77
N PHE A 303 -13.14 13.03 -4.93
CA PHE A 303 -14.58 12.82 -5.11
C PHE A 303 -15.42 13.30 -3.92
N ASN A 304 -15.04 12.91 -2.70
CA ASN A 304 -15.80 13.24 -1.49
C ASN A 304 -15.82 14.75 -1.21
N PRO A 305 -14.71 15.51 -1.25
CA PRO A 305 -14.75 16.96 -1.06
C PRO A 305 -15.63 17.68 -2.08
N VAL A 306 -15.58 17.29 -3.35
CA VAL A 306 -16.40 17.90 -4.40
C VAL A 306 -17.88 17.61 -4.17
N LEU A 307 -18.26 16.37 -3.87
CA LEU A 307 -19.66 16.04 -3.56
C LEU A 307 -20.14 16.73 -2.29
N PHE A 308 -19.31 16.78 -1.25
CA PHE A 308 -19.65 17.47 -0.02
C PHE A 308 -19.95 18.95 -0.28
N ALA A 309 -19.12 19.64 -1.06
CA ALA A 309 -19.27 21.06 -1.35
C ALA A 309 -20.52 21.37 -2.21
N TYR A 310 -20.84 20.55 -3.18
CA TYR A 310 -21.88 20.87 -4.17
C TYR A 310 -23.19 20.09 -3.99
N ARG A 311 -23.17 18.94 -3.32
CA ARG A 311 -24.32 18.03 -3.18
C ARG A 311 -24.66 17.68 -1.74
N GLY A 312 -23.76 18.01 -0.81
CA GLY A 312 -23.97 17.83 0.62
C GLY A 312 -23.36 16.55 1.18
N ALA A 313 -23.40 16.47 2.52
CA ALA A 313 -22.75 15.44 3.29
C ALA A 313 -23.25 14.03 2.97
N ILE A 314 -24.56 13.86 2.74
CA ILE A 314 -25.18 12.53 2.52
C ILE A 314 -24.60 11.89 1.25
N GLU A 315 -24.60 12.60 0.12
CA GLU A 315 -24.12 12.06 -1.16
C GLU A 315 -22.61 11.79 -1.12
N ALA A 316 -21.84 12.69 -0.46
CA ALA A 316 -20.41 12.47 -0.19
C ALA A 316 -20.17 11.21 0.67
N GLY A 317 -21.01 10.98 1.68
CA GLY A 317 -20.98 9.79 2.52
C GLY A 317 -21.26 8.50 1.76
N GLN A 318 -22.27 8.51 0.89
CA GLN A 318 -22.60 7.38 0.02
C GLN A 318 -21.44 7.05 -0.92
N MET A 319 -20.81 8.06 -1.53
CA MET A 319 -19.62 7.87 -2.36
C MET A 319 -18.46 7.30 -1.55
N GLY A 320 -18.15 7.88 -0.39
CA GLY A 320 -17.05 7.44 0.45
C GLY A 320 -17.19 6.00 0.92
N MET A 321 -18.40 5.59 1.35
CA MET A 321 -18.66 4.21 1.75
C MET A 321 -18.57 3.24 0.56
N SER A 322 -19.10 3.63 -0.59
CA SER A 322 -19.02 2.83 -1.83
C SER A 322 -17.57 2.68 -2.29
N LEU A 323 -16.76 3.74 -2.23
CA LEU A 323 -15.33 3.69 -2.51
C LEU A 323 -14.58 2.78 -1.53
N SER A 324 -14.94 2.80 -0.24
CA SER A 324 -14.31 1.92 0.75
C SER A 324 -14.57 0.44 0.45
N LEU A 325 -15.79 0.10 0.04
CA LEU A 325 -16.16 -1.25 -0.39
C LEU A 325 -15.38 -1.65 -1.66
N VAL A 326 -15.34 -0.78 -2.66
CA VAL A 326 -14.59 -0.99 -3.92
C VAL A 326 -13.10 -1.17 -3.64
N ASN A 327 -12.51 -0.33 -2.80
CA ASN A 327 -11.10 -0.40 -2.45
C ASN A 327 -10.75 -1.69 -1.68
N ALA A 328 -11.65 -2.20 -0.84
CA ALA A 328 -11.46 -3.49 -0.16
C ALA A 328 -11.40 -4.63 -1.18
N ILE A 329 -12.35 -4.71 -2.12
CA ILE A 329 -12.37 -5.71 -3.19
C ILE A 329 -11.12 -5.59 -4.07
N GLN A 330 -10.76 -4.38 -4.50
CA GLN A 330 -9.58 -4.10 -5.32
C GLN A 330 -8.29 -4.52 -4.63
N SER A 331 -8.13 -4.21 -3.35
CA SER A 331 -6.95 -4.57 -2.55
C SER A 331 -6.75 -6.09 -2.49
N ILE A 332 -7.82 -6.84 -2.30
CA ILE A 332 -7.79 -8.31 -2.33
C ILE A 332 -7.42 -8.79 -3.74
N ALA A 333 -8.12 -8.33 -4.76
CA ALA A 333 -7.94 -8.80 -6.13
C ALA A 333 -6.54 -8.52 -6.67
N ILE A 334 -5.98 -7.31 -6.49
CA ILE A 334 -4.67 -6.94 -7.01
C ILE A 334 -3.51 -7.67 -6.30
N SER A 335 -3.76 -8.28 -5.15
CA SER A 335 -2.73 -9.01 -4.39
C SER A 335 -2.15 -10.18 -5.19
N TRP A 336 -2.93 -10.83 -6.06
CA TRP A 336 -2.45 -11.90 -6.96
C TRP A 336 -1.36 -11.41 -7.92
N VAL A 337 -1.47 -10.19 -8.42
CA VAL A 337 -0.46 -9.59 -9.31
C VAL A 337 0.69 -9.00 -8.51
N SER A 338 0.41 -8.25 -7.46
CA SER A 338 1.45 -7.55 -6.69
C SER A 338 2.45 -8.49 -6.01
N THR A 339 2.01 -9.69 -5.58
CA THR A 339 2.91 -10.71 -5.01
C THR A 339 3.86 -11.33 -6.05
N LYS A 340 3.57 -11.17 -7.35
CA LYS A 340 4.44 -11.65 -8.43
C LYS A 340 5.49 -10.63 -8.88
N SER A 341 5.52 -9.42 -8.29
CA SER A 341 6.50 -8.39 -8.68
C SER A 341 7.95 -8.86 -8.55
N ALA A 342 8.32 -9.56 -7.46
CA ALA A 342 9.67 -10.10 -7.29
C ALA A 342 9.97 -11.26 -8.28
N PRO A 343 9.12 -12.29 -8.44
CA PRO A 343 9.24 -13.28 -9.52
C PRO A 343 9.38 -12.67 -10.92
N PHE A 344 8.64 -11.61 -11.26
CA PHE A 344 8.79 -10.93 -12.54
C PHE A 344 10.22 -10.42 -12.75
N GLY A 345 10.82 -9.77 -11.74
CA GLY A 345 12.19 -9.30 -11.80
C GLY A 345 13.20 -10.43 -12.07
N VAL A 346 13.03 -11.57 -11.42
CA VAL A 346 13.89 -12.76 -11.60
C VAL A 346 13.76 -13.32 -13.03
N LEU A 347 12.54 -13.45 -13.55
CA LEU A 347 12.29 -13.96 -14.90
C LEU A 347 12.84 -13.01 -15.98
N ILE A 348 12.76 -11.69 -15.76
CA ILE A 348 13.34 -10.67 -16.64
C ILE A 348 14.87 -10.78 -16.64
N ALA A 349 15.49 -10.89 -15.46
CA ALA A 349 16.94 -11.05 -15.35
C ALA A 349 17.45 -12.32 -16.04
N GLY A 350 16.65 -13.40 -15.96
CA GLY A 350 16.93 -14.66 -16.63
C GLY A 350 16.53 -14.72 -18.12
N LYS A 351 16.01 -13.62 -18.70
CA LYS A 351 15.48 -13.54 -20.08
C LYS A 351 14.39 -14.58 -20.40
N LYS A 352 13.67 -15.07 -19.37
CA LYS A 352 12.62 -16.08 -19.50
C LYS A 352 11.26 -15.44 -19.79
N TYR A 353 11.18 -14.72 -20.90
CA TYR A 353 10.02 -13.89 -21.24
C TYR A 353 8.72 -14.68 -21.44
N ARG A 354 8.79 -15.90 -21.96
CA ARG A 354 7.60 -16.77 -22.12
C ARG A 354 7.01 -17.18 -20.77
N GLU A 355 7.86 -17.52 -19.80
CA GLU A 355 7.43 -17.85 -18.44
C GLU A 355 6.86 -16.61 -17.71
N LEU A 356 7.48 -15.45 -17.94
CA LEU A 356 7.00 -14.15 -17.43
C LEU A 356 5.58 -13.87 -17.92
N ASP A 357 5.34 -13.99 -19.22
CA ASP A 357 4.04 -13.71 -19.84
C ASP A 357 2.94 -14.68 -19.36
N LEU A 358 3.27 -15.96 -19.23
CA LEU A 358 2.35 -16.98 -18.71
C LEU A 358 2.01 -16.69 -17.22
N THR A 359 3.01 -16.34 -16.43
CA THR A 359 2.83 -16.01 -15.01
C THR A 359 1.98 -14.75 -14.84
N PHE A 360 2.24 -13.72 -15.65
CA PHE A 360 1.46 -12.49 -15.66
C PHE A 360 0.00 -12.74 -16.07
N SER A 361 -0.22 -13.44 -17.19
CA SER A 361 -1.58 -13.73 -17.68
C SER A 361 -2.38 -14.55 -16.67
N ARG A 362 -1.77 -15.53 -16.03
CA ARG A 362 -2.41 -16.34 -14.98
C ARG A 362 -2.75 -15.49 -13.76
N ALA A 363 -1.81 -14.66 -13.28
CA ALA A 363 -2.04 -13.78 -12.14
C ALA A 363 -3.13 -12.73 -12.43
N LEU A 364 -3.13 -12.13 -13.63
CA LEU A 364 -4.16 -11.19 -14.08
C LEU A 364 -5.54 -11.85 -14.13
N TRP A 365 -5.64 -13.04 -14.72
CA TRP A 365 -6.90 -13.79 -14.79
C TRP A 365 -7.46 -14.11 -13.41
N GLN A 366 -6.61 -14.61 -12.49
CA GLN A 366 -7.01 -14.87 -11.10
C GLN A 366 -7.48 -13.59 -10.40
N SER A 367 -6.75 -12.48 -10.58
CA SER A 367 -7.13 -11.17 -10.06
C SER A 367 -8.50 -10.71 -10.58
N LEU A 368 -8.75 -10.86 -11.89
CA LEU A 368 -10.02 -10.50 -12.51
C LEU A 368 -11.18 -11.38 -12.04
N VAL A 369 -10.99 -12.68 -11.89
CA VAL A 369 -12.02 -13.59 -11.37
C VAL A 369 -12.44 -13.16 -9.97
N VAL A 370 -11.48 -12.87 -9.09
CA VAL A 370 -11.76 -12.41 -7.72
C VAL A 370 -12.44 -11.04 -7.73
N ALA A 371 -11.99 -10.11 -8.58
CA ALA A 371 -12.59 -8.79 -8.71
C ALA A 371 -14.04 -8.85 -9.19
N VAL A 372 -14.30 -9.63 -10.24
CA VAL A 372 -15.64 -9.79 -10.80
C VAL A 372 -16.57 -10.49 -9.81
N ALA A 373 -16.11 -11.57 -9.17
CA ALA A 373 -16.88 -12.26 -8.14
C ALA A 373 -17.22 -11.32 -6.96
N GLY A 374 -16.23 -10.58 -6.43
CA GLY A 374 -16.45 -9.61 -5.37
C GLY A 374 -17.39 -8.46 -5.78
N ALA A 375 -17.20 -7.93 -7.00
CA ALA A 375 -18.05 -6.87 -7.54
C ALA A 375 -19.50 -7.34 -7.72
N LEU A 376 -19.72 -8.50 -8.31
CA LEU A 376 -21.06 -9.08 -8.49
C LEU A 376 -21.75 -9.35 -7.15
N THR A 377 -21.01 -9.94 -6.19
CA THR A 377 -21.56 -10.20 -4.86
C THR A 377 -21.97 -8.91 -4.17
N ALA A 378 -21.12 -7.88 -4.17
CA ALA A 378 -21.43 -6.60 -3.56
C ALA A 378 -22.56 -5.86 -4.26
N TRP A 379 -22.60 -5.90 -5.58
CA TRP A 379 -23.65 -5.27 -6.37
C TRP A 379 -25.01 -5.96 -6.19
N LEU A 380 -25.07 -7.28 -6.25
CA LEU A 380 -26.29 -8.06 -6.01
C LEU A 380 -26.78 -7.88 -4.57
N ALA A 381 -25.87 -7.86 -3.59
CA ALA A 381 -26.21 -7.55 -2.21
C ALA A 381 -26.82 -6.15 -2.08
N CYS A 382 -26.27 -5.14 -2.78
CA CYS A 382 -26.82 -3.79 -2.78
C CYS A 382 -28.22 -3.75 -3.40
N ILE A 383 -28.45 -4.45 -4.51
CA ILE A 383 -29.79 -4.56 -5.15
C ILE A 383 -30.79 -5.22 -4.17
N TYR A 384 -30.40 -6.33 -3.57
CA TYR A 384 -31.25 -7.06 -2.62
C TYR A 384 -31.60 -6.21 -1.39
N LEU A 385 -30.61 -5.53 -0.80
CA LEU A 385 -30.82 -4.64 0.35
C LEU A 385 -31.71 -3.44 -0.02
N ASN A 386 -31.59 -2.93 -1.23
CA ASN A 386 -32.44 -1.82 -1.73
C ASN A 386 -33.87 -2.28 -1.97
N TRP A 387 -34.06 -3.48 -2.54
CA TRP A 387 -35.39 -4.08 -2.75
C TRP A 387 -36.10 -4.35 -1.43
N GLN A 388 -35.40 -4.79 -0.41
CA GLN A 388 -35.93 -5.01 0.94
C GLN A 388 -36.04 -3.73 1.78
N HIS A 389 -35.76 -2.55 1.21
CA HIS A 389 -35.75 -1.25 1.90
C HIS A 389 -34.93 -1.20 3.18
N PHE A 390 -33.84 -1.97 3.26
CA PHE A 390 -32.93 -1.91 4.40
C PHE A 390 -32.26 -0.53 4.50
N ARG A 391 -32.21 0.05 5.69
CA ARG A 391 -31.54 1.34 5.95
C ARG A 391 -30.08 1.36 5.52
N PHE A 392 -29.41 0.22 5.51
CA PHE A 392 -28.02 0.09 5.05
C PHE A 392 -27.89 0.41 3.55
N ALA A 393 -28.86 0.07 2.73
CA ALA A 393 -28.80 0.36 1.28
C ALA A 393 -28.74 1.85 0.98
N GLN A 394 -29.38 2.68 1.81
CA GLN A 394 -29.38 4.15 1.68
C GLN A 394 -28.01 4.77 2.01
N ARG A 395 -27.10 4.01 2.62
CA ARG A 395 -25.73 4.43 2.96
C ARG A 395 -24.73 4.30 1.80
N LEU A 396 -25.09 3.52 0.79
CA LEU A 396 -24.32 3.30 -0.43
C LEU A 396 -24.89 4.14 -1.58
N LEU A 397 -24.09 4.25 -2.64
CA LEU A 397 -24.59 4.79 -3.90
C LEU A 397 -25.75 3.94 -4.44
N PRO A 398 -26.67 4.54 -5.22
CA PRO A 398 -27.71 3.77 -5.93
C PRO A 398 -27.11 2.62 -6.73
N PRO A 399 -27.82 1.47 -6.88
CA PRO A 399 -27.28 0.28 -7.54
C PRO A 399 -26.72 0.51 -8.94
N SER A 400 -27.29 1.44 -9.71
CA SER A 400 -26.78 1.84 -11.03
C SER A 400 -25.41 2.48 -10.95
N SER A 401 -25.22 3.47 -10.09
CA SER A 401 -23.94 4.16 -9.88
C SER A 401 -22.91 3.23 -9.27
N LEU A 402 -23.29 2.38 -8.31
CA LEU A 402 -22.40 1.39 -7.71
C LEU A 402 -21.94 0.36 -8.76
N GLY A 403 -22.82 -0.11 -9.65
CA GLY A 403 -22.45 -1.02 -10.73
C GLY A 403 -21.41 -0.40 -11.67
N ILE A 404 -21.55 0.87 -12.06
CA ILE A 404 -20.58 1.59 -12.89
C ILE A 404 -19.23 1.75 -12.14
N LEU A 405 -19.29 2.04 -10.83
CA LEU A 405 -18.09 2.14 -9.99
C LEU A 405 -17.35 0.79 -9.88
N MET A 406 -18.08 -0.34 -9.88
CA MET A 406 -17.47 -1.68 -9.92
C MET A 406 -16.80 -1.94 -11.28
N ILE A 407 -17.40 -1.52 -12.39
CA ILE A 407 -16.77 -1.60 -13.73
C ILE A 407 -15.49 -0.77 -13.76
N TYR A 408 -15.53 0.47 -13.25
CA TYR A 408 -14.35 1.32 -13.09
C TYR A 408 -13.23 0.62 -12.33
N MET A 409 -13.53 -0.06 -11.22
CA MET A 409 -12.58 -0.83 -10.42
C MET A 409 -11.94 -1.96 -11.24
N ILE A 410 -12.74 -2.75 -11.97
CA ILE A 410 -12.24 -3.86 -12.78
C ILE A 410 -11.26 -3.36 -13.84
N VAL A 411 -11.60 -2.26 -14.52
CA VAL A 411 -10.72 -1.60 -15.51
C VAL A 411 -9.42 -1.12 -14.85
N ASN A 412 -9.50 -0.53 -13.66
CA ASN A 412 -8.32 -0.10 -12.90
C ASN A 412 -7.39 -1.26 -12.54
N ILE A 413 -7.93 -2.42 -12.18
CA ILE A 413 -7.13 -3.61 -11.87
C ILE A 413 -6.28 -4.01 -13.08
N ILE A 414 -6.82 -3.93 -14.30
CA ILE A 414 -6.07 -4.25 -15.53
C ILE A 414 -4.92 -3.25 -15.72
N ILE A 415 -5.19 -1.94 -15.55
CA ILE A 415 -4.17 -0.88 -15.67
C ILE A 415 -3.06 -1.08 -14.62
N PHE A 416 -3.43 -1.35 -13.37
CA PHE A 416 -2.45 -1.60 -12.30
C PHE A 416 -1.63 -2.86 -12.55
N ALA A 417 -2.25 -3.93 -13.03
CA ALA A 417 -1.53 -5.15 -13.38
C ALA A 417 -0.48 -4.90 -14.48
N GLN A 418 -0.86 -4.19 -15.54
CA GLN A 418 0.07 -3.75 -16.60
C GLN A 418 1.19 -2.87 -16.04
N ALA A 419 0.87 -1.96 -15.11
CA ALA A 419 1.85 -1.11 -14.44
C ALA A 419 2.86 -1.93 -13.63
N TYR A 420 2.41 -2.95 -12.86
CA TYR A 420 3.31 -3.86 -12.14
C TYR A 420 4.28 -4.59 -13.07
N TYR A 421 3.79 -5.08 -14.21
CA TYR A 421 4.62 -5.75 -15.21
C TYR A 421 5.68 -4.80 -15.81
N LEU A 422 5.28 -3.59 -16.22
CA LEU A 422 6.17 -2.60 -16.82
C LEU A 422 7.22 -2.09 -15.83
N ARG A 423 6.82 -1.86 -14.57
CA ARG A 423 7.74 -1.46 -13.49
C ARG A 423 8.77 -2.52 -13.15
N ALA A 424 8.46 -3.81 -13.35
CA ALA A 424 9.43 -4.88 -13.17
C ALA A 424 10.63 -4.76 -14.13
N HIS A 425 10.45 -4.12 -15.30
CA HIS A 425 11.52 -3.75 -16.23
C HIS A 425 12.25 -2.43 -15.84
N LYS A 426 12.01 -1.90 -14.62
CA LYS A 426 12.62 -0.67 -14.09
C LYS A 426 12.29 0.60 -14.89
N GLN A 427 11.14 0.65 -15.55
CA GLN A 427 10.69 1.80 -16.34
C GLN A 427 9.28 2.24 -15.96
N GLU A 428 9.08 3.56 -15.83
CA GLU A 428 7.77 4.19 -15.57
C GLU A 428 7.13 4.65 -16.88
N VAL A 429 6.73 3.70 -17.71
CA VAL A 429 6.16 3.95 -19.05
C VAL A 429 4.79 4.65 -18.99
N LEU A 430 4.02 4.41 -17.90
CA LEU A 430 2.66 4.91 -17.75
C LEU A 430 2.56 6.25 -17.01
N PHE A 431 3.68 6.93 -16.75
CA PHE A 431 3.71 8.22 -16.07
C PHE A 431 2.78 9.27 -16.72
N LEU A 432 2.89 9.46 -18.05
CA LEU A 432 2.04 10.41 -18.77
C LEU A 432 0.55 10.00 -18.72
N ASN A 433 0.25 8.70 -18.80
CA ASN A 433 -1.12 8.22 -18.67
C ASN A 433 -1.72 8.58 -17.30
N SER A 434 -0.94 8.40 -16.22
CA SER A 434 -1.38 8.76 -14.87
C SER A 434 -1.58 10.27 -14.72
N LEU A 435 -0.68 11.09 -15.26
CA LEU A 435 -0.77 12.56 -15.17
C LEU A 435 -1.97 13.11 -15.92
N VAL A 436 -2.12 12.72 -17.19
CA VAL A 436 -3.25 13.16 -18.03
C VAL A 436 -4.57 12.65 -17.46
N GLY A 437 -4.60 11.39 -17.01
CA GLY A 437 -5.75 10.79 -16.34
C GLY A 437 -6.13 11.57 -15.08
N ALA A 438 -5.17 11.96 -14.25
CA ALA A 438 -5.43 12.72 -13.02
C ALA A 438 -6.05 14.11 -13.32
N VAL A 439 -5.52 14.82 -14.28
CA VAL A 439 -6.06 16.13 -14.70
C VAL A 439 -7.47 15.97 -15.26
N ALA A 440 -7.68 15.01 -16.17
CA ALA A 440 -8.99 14.77 -16.78
C ALA A 440 -10.04 14.34 -15.72
N VAL A 441 -9.68 13.45 -14.80
CA VAL A 441 -10.57 13.02 -13.69
C VAL A 441 -10.85 14.19 -12.75
N ALA A 442 -9.86 15.00 -12.37
CA ALA A 442 -10.08 16.15 -11.52
C ALA A 442 -11.05 17.17 -12.15
N MET A 443 -10.84 17.52 -13.42
CA MET A 443 -11.71 18.45 -14.16
C MET A 443 -13.12 17.89 -14.30
N SER A 444 -13.25 16.62 -14.70
CA SER A 444 -14.57 15.97 -14.84
C SER A 444 -15.29 15.86 -13.50
N THR A 445 -14.58 15.55 -12.42
CA THR A 445 -15.13 15.47 -11.06
C THR A 445 -15.72 16.82 -10.63
N ILE A 446 -15.00 17.93 -10.85
CA ILE A 446 -15.49 19.25 -10.49
C ILE A 446 -16.70 19.65 -11.36
N ILE A 447 -16.61 19.48 -12.68
CA ILE A 447 -17.65 19.93 -13.62
C ILE A 447 -18.91 19.06 -13.50
N LEU A 448 -18.76 17.74 -13.61
CA LEU A 448 -19.89 16.81 -13.65
C LEU A 448 -20.39 16.46 -12.24
N GLY A 449 -19.52 16.49 -11.23
CA GLY A 449 -19.92 16.36 -9.84
C GLY A 449 -20.82 17.50 -9.38
N ARG A 450 -20.49 18.75 -9.75
CA ARG A 450 -21.35 19.91 -9.50
C ARG A 450 -22.71 19.78 -10.17
N ARG A 451 -22.76 19.33 -11.44
CA ARG A 451 -23.99 19.32 -12.25
C ARG A 451 -24.84 18.08 -12.02
N TYR A 452 -24.23 16.90 -11.91
CA TYR A 452 -24.91 15.60 -11.90
C TYR A 452 -24.64 14.77 -10.63
N GLY A 453 -23.87 15.31 -9.67
CA GLY A 453 -23.56 14.61 -8.43
C GLY A 453 -22.68 13.38 -8.61
N ALA A 454 -22.85 12.39 -7.74
CA ALA A 454 -22.08 11.15 -7.75
C ALA A 454 -22.24 10.36 -9.06
N ALA A 455 -23.41 10.34 -9.66
CA ALA A 455 -23.64 9.66 -10.93
C ALA A 455 -22.77 10.26 -12.06
N GLY A 456 -22.66 11.60 -12.12
CA GLY A 456 -21.80 12.29 -13.08
C GLY A 456 -20.32 11.97 -12.89
N ILE A 457 -19.85 11.94 -11.64
CA ILE A 457 -18.46 11.57 -11.31
C ILE A 457 -18.18 10.13 -11.75
N VAL A 458 -19.03 9.19 -11.33
CA VAL A 458 -18.77 7.76 -11.59
C VAL A 458 -18.81 7.44 -13.09
N LEU A 459 -19.78 7.99 -13.83
CA LEU A 459 -19.87 7.83 -15.28
C LEU A 459 -18.64 8.40 -16.01
N SER A 460 -18.24 9.62 -15.67
CA SER A 460 -17.10 10.27 -16.31
C SER A 460 -15.77 9.57 -15.98
N CYS A 461 -15.58 9.17 -14.74
CA CYS A 461 -14.39 8.42 -14.33
C CYS A 461 -14.31 7.06 -15.03
N CYS A 462 -15.44 6.37 -15.16
CA CYS A 462 -15.50 5.10 -15.88
C CYS A 462 -15.13 5.29 -17.36
N PHE A 463 -15.69 6.30 -18.03
CA PHE A 463 -15.38 6.62 -19.42
C PHE A 463 -13.90 6.98 -19.63
N LEU A 464 -13.36 7.88 -18.81
CA LEU A 464 -11.96 8.28 -18.86
C LEU A 464 -11.02 7.10 -18.60
N ASN A 465 -11.41 6.20 -17.71
CA ASN A 465 -10.62 5.01 -17.39
C ASN A 465 -10.54 4.01 -18.54
N PHE A 466 -11.59 3.87 -19.37
CA PHE A 466 -11.51 3.09 -20.60
C PHE A 466 -10.50 3.70 -21.60
N GLY A 467 -10.47 5.03 -21.72
CA GLY A 467 -9.44 5.73 -22.51
C GLY A 467 -8.03 5.48 -21.96
N GLY A 468 -7.89 5.55 -20.62
CA GLY A 468 -6.66 5.21 -19.91
C GLY A 468 -6.22 3.76 -20.12
N LEU A 469 -7.17 2.80 -20.10
CA LEU A 469 -6.90 1.40 -20.40
C LEU A 469 -6.41 1.20 -21.84
N ALA A 470 -7.06 1.81 -22.81
CA ALA A 470 -6.64 1.73 -24.21
C ALA A 470 -5.19 2.22 -24.40
N TRP A 471 -4.87 3.36 -23.80
CA TRP A 471 -3.51 3.93 -23.83
C TRP A 471 -2.50 3.04 -23.08
N ALA A 472 -2.83 2.60 -21.88
CA ALA A 472 -1.98 1.70 -21.09
C ALA A 472 -1.71 0.39 -21.84
N THR A 473 -2.74 -0.22 -22.45
CA THR A 473 -2.61 -1.46 -23.22
C THR A 473 -1.79 -1.28 -24.49
N TYR A 474 -1.95 -0.14 -25.20
CA TYR A 474 -1.10 0.20 -26.35
C TYR A 474 0.38 0.27 -25.93
N LYS A 475 0.69 1.02 -24.87
CA LYS A 475 2.04 1.11 -24.32
C LYS A 475 2.57 -0.24 -23.86
N PHE A 476 1.76 -1.00 -23.13
CA PHE A 476 2.11 -2.34 -22.67
C PHE A 476 2.50 -3.27 -23.83
N ARG A 477 1.69 -3.34 -24.88
CA ARG A 477 1.97 -4.16 -26.08
C ARG A 477 3.25 -3.70 -26.79
N LYS A 478 3.40 -2.38 -27.00
CA LYS A 478 4.58 -1.78 -27.66
C LYS A 478 5.87 -2.11 -26.89
N TYR A 479 5.92 -1.84 -25.60
CA TYR A 479 7.14 -2.07 -24.82
C TYR A 479 7.43 -3.56 -24.61
N ARG A 480 6.40 -4.37 -24.43
CA ARG A 480 6.55 -5.82 -24.38
C ARG A 480 7.19 -6.37 -25.66
N SER A 481 6.75 -5.95 -26.84
CA SER A 481 7.35 -6.39 -28.10
C SER A 481 8.78 -5.89 -28.27
N LEU A 482 9.11 -4.67 -27.82
CA LEU A 482 10.47 -4.13 -27.86
C LEU A 482 11.45 -4.88 -26.95
N TRP A 483 11.00 -5.23 -25.76
CA TRP A 483 11.88 -5.89 -24.75
C TRP A 483 12.02 -7.39 -24.96
N HIS A 484 11.04 -8.03 -25.61
CA HIS A 484 11.04 -9.47 -25.88
C HIS A 484 11.46 -9.79 -27.32
N ALA A 485 11.89 -8.79 -28.07
CA ALA A 485 12.52 -9.02 -29.37
C ALA A 485 13.79 -9.88 -29.17
N PRO A 486 14.02 -10.89 -30.02
CA PRO A 486 15.12 -11.85 -29.89
C PRO A 486 16.50 -11.17 -29.98
#